data_13a0544554c4e29d1047ab7e348d1c87
#
_entry.id   13a0544554c4e29d1047ab7e348d1c87
#
_cell.length_a   1.000
_cell.length_b   1.000
_cell.length_c   1.000
_cell.angle_alpha   90.00
_cell.angle_beta   90.00
_cell.angle_gamma   90.00
#
_symmetry.space_group_name_H-M   'P 1'
#
loop_
_entity.id
_entity.type
_entity.pdbx_description
1 polymer ?
#
loop_
_entity_poly.entity_id
_entity_poly.type
_entity_poly.pdbx_seq_one_letter_code
_entity_poly.pdbx_strand_id
1 'polypeptide(L)'
;VCMAAALHFDLSVHNFGIQEYMRHTEETDRVFPHTYSFSDGMMYPGDKPGLGVDIDEKLAANYPYRRAYLPINRKLDGTMHSW
;
A
#
# COMPACT_ATOMS: atom_id res chain seq x y z
N VAL A 1 -0.95 5.46 1.19
CA VAL A 1 -0.26 6.55 0.45
C VAL A 1 0.62 5.98 -0.64
N CYS A 2 1.58 5.10 -0.35
CA CYS A 2 2.52 4.55 -1.36
C CYS A 2 1.82 3.94 -2.57
N MET A 3 0.76 3.15 -2.36
CA MET A 3 -0.01 2.54 -3.45
C MET A 3 -0.59 3.58 -4.41
N ALA A 4 -1.17 4.67 -3.87
CA ALA A 4 -1.69 5.75 -4.71
C ALA A 4 -0.57 6.48 -5.47
N ALA A 5 0.57 6.72 -4.83
CA ALA A 5 1.71 7.35 -5.50
C ALA A 5 2.26 6.46 -6.63
N ALA A 6 2.39 5.16 -6.40
CA ALA A 6 2.80 4.20 -7.43
C ALA A 6 1.82 4.20 -8.60
N LEU A 7 0.51 4.14 -8.33
CA LEU A 7 -0.52 4.17 -9.38
C LEU A 7 -0.42 5.42 -10.25
N HIS A 8 -0.26 6.60 -9.65
CA HIS A 8 -0.11 7.84 -10.42
C HIS A 8 1.19 7.87 -11.23
N PHE A 9 2.28 7.35 -10.68
CA PHE A 9 3.53 7.21 -11.42
C PHE A 9 3.36 6.25 -12.61
N ASP A 10 2.77 5.09 -12.40
CA ASP A 10 2.56 4.07 -13.43
C ASP A 10 1.70 4.59 -14.58
N LEU A 11 0.68 5.39 -14.27
CA LEU A 11 -0.16 6.06 -15.27
C LEU A 11 0.59 7.16 -16.05
N SER A 12 1.69 7.68 -15.51
CA SER A 12 2.47 8.76 -16.15
C SER A 12 3.57 8.27 -17.08
N VAL A 13 3.92 6.99 -17.04
CA VAL A 13 5.02 6.43 -17.83
C VAL A 13 4.51 5.55 -18.97
N HIS A 14 5.21 5.59 -20.10
CA HIS A 14 4.83 4.82 -21.30
C HIS A 14 5.31 3.36 -21.30
N ASN A 15 6.23 3.02 -20.42
CA ASN A 15 6.83 1.68 -20.32
C ASN A 15 6.34 0.90 -19.11
N PHE A 16 5.13 1.22 -18.61
CA PHE A 16 4.49 0.48 -17.55
C PHE A 16 4.29 -1.00 -17.95
N GLY A 17 4.58 -1.91 -17.04
CA GLY A 17 4.35 -3.33 -17.21
C GLY A 17 3.21 -3.84 -16.32
N ILE A 18 3.48 -3.92 -15.02
CA ILE A 18 2.52 -4.39 -14.02
C ILE A 18 2.82 -3.75 -12.67
N GLN A 19 1.77 -3.47 -11.89
CA GLN A 19 1.88 -3.00 -10.52
C GLN A 19 1.53 -4.12 -9.56
N GLU A 20 2.38 -4.34 -8.55
CA GLU A 20 2.03 -5.21 -7.43
C GLU A 20 0.94 -4.54 -6.59
N TYR A 21 -0.11 -5.27 -6.30
CA TYR A 21 -1.22 -4.80 -5.50
C TYR A 21 -1.44 -5.68 -4.27
N MET A 22 -1.54 -5.04 -3.11
CA MET A 22 -1.92 -5.69 -1.86
C MET A 22 -3.13 -4.97 -1.27
N ARG A 23 -4.21 -5.71 -1.04
CA ARG A 23 -5.40 -5.16 -0.41
C ARG A 23 -5.12 -4.81 1.04
N HIS A 24 -5.47 -3.61 1.44
CA HIS A 24 -5.39 -3.16 2.82
C HIS A 24 -6.53 -3.73 3.67
N THR A 25 -6.37 -3.67 4.99
CA THR A 25 -7.46 -3.95 5.91
C THR A 25 -8.44 -2.77 5.95
N GLU A 26 -9.68 -3.04 6.36
CA GLU A 26 -10.69 -1.99 6.51
C GLU A 26 -10.29 -0.91 7.52
N GLU A 27 -9.54 -1.28 8.57
CA GLU A 27 -9.01 -0.30 9.51
C GLU A 27 -7.99 0.63 8.85
N THR A 28 -7.10 0.09 8.03
CA THR A 28 -6.13 0.90 7.28
C THR A 28 -6.84 1.86 6.34
N ASP A 29 -7.86 1.40 5.61
CA ASP A 29 -8.61 2.24 4.67
C ASP A 29 -9.42 3.33 5.38
N ARG A 30 -9.88 3.10 6.61
CA ARG A 30 -10.52 4.13 7.43
C ARG A 30 -9.55 5.21 7.89
N VAL A 31 -8.33 4.83 8.28
CA VAL A 31 -7.28 5.79 8.67
C VAL A 31 -6.75 6.57 7.47
N PHE A 32 -6.68 5.91 6.31
CA PHE A 32 -6.21 6.49 5.05
C PHE A 32 -7.30 6.43 3.99
N PRO A 33 -8.36 7.26 4.12
CA PRO A 33 -9.41 7.30 3.11
C PRO A 33 -8.84 7.66 1.75
N HIS A 34 -9.23 6.93 0.72
CA HIS A 34 -8.69 7.08 -0.62
C HIS A 34 -9.76 6.91 -1.69
N THR A 35 -9.46 7.38 -2.91
CA THR A 35 -10.37 7.31 -4.06
C THR A 35 -9.97 6.26 -5.09
N TYR A 36 -8.74 5.74 -5.02
CA TYR A 36 -8.37 4.67 -5.92
C TYR A 36 -9.17 3.40 -5.62
N SER A 37 -9.47 2.65 -6.64
CA SER A 37 -10.18 1.38 -6.55
C SER A 37 -9.50 0.31 -7.39
N PHE A 38 -9.79 -0.95 -7.06
CA PHE A 38 -9.33 -2.11 -7.82
C PHE A 38 -10.55 -2.91 -8.27
N SER A 39 -10.65 -3.15 -9.58
CA SER A 39 -11.71 -3.95 -10.18
C SER A 39 -11.19 -4.64 -11.44
N ASP A 40 -11.58 -5.88 -11.63
CA ASP A 40 -11.28 -6.68 -12.83
C ASP A 40 -9.79 -6.71 -13.23
N GLY A 41 -8.90 -6.80 -12.23
CA GLY A 41 -7.46 -6.82 -12.43
C GLY A 41 -6.84 -5.46 -12.74
N MET A 42 -7.59 -4.38 -12.66
CA MET A 42 -7.15 -3.01 -12.94
C MET A 42 -7.32 -2.10 -11.75
N MET A 43 -6.44 -1.10 -11.64
CA MET A 43 -6.53 -0.03 -10.65
C MET A 43 -6.96 1.28 -11.31
N TYR A 44 -7.81 2.02 -10.61
CA TYR A 44 -8.35 3.31 -11.05
C TYR A 44 -8.02 4.37 -10.00
N PRO A 45 -7.44 5.52 -10.38
CA PRO A 45 -6.97 6.53 -9.42
C PRO A 45 -8.11 7.32 -8.76
N GLY A 46 -9.27 7.41 -9.42
CA GLY A 46 -10.35 8.33 -9.04
C GLY A 46 -10.08 9.76 -9.50
N ASP A 47 -10.98 10.69 -9.13
CA ASP A 47 -11.01 12.06 -9.65
C ASP A 47 -10.61 13.13 -8.63
N LYS A 48 -10.21 12.76 -7.41
CA LYS A 48 -9.77 13.74 -6.42
C LYS A 48 -8.38 14.28 -6.77
N PRO A 49 -8.13 15.58 -6.51
CA PRO A 49 -6.82 16.18 -6.74
C PRO A 49 -5.72 15.54 -5.90
N GLY A 50 -4.49 15.66 -6.36
CA GLY A 50 -3.32 15.05 -5.74
C GLY A 50 -3.32 13.52 -5.89
N LEU A 51 -2.88 12.80 -4.88
CA LEU A 51 -2.87 11.34 -4.88
C LEU A 51 -4.23 10.71 -4.55
N GLY A 52 -5.24 11.52 -4.24
CA GLY A 52 -6.56 11.03 -3.83
C GLY A 52 -6.55 10.24 -2.52
N VAL A 53 -5.58 10.46 -1.66
CA VAL A 53 -5.44 9.83 -0.33
C VAL A 53 -5.32 10.91 0.72
N ASP A 54 -6.00 10.73 1.83
CA ASP A 54 -5.91 11.59 3.01
C ASP A 54 -5.55 10.76 4.25
N ILE A 55 -5.39 11.41 5.40
CA ILE A 55 -5.17 10.76 6.69
C ILE A 55 -6.17 11.31 7.72
N ASP A 56 -6.89 10.42 8.38
CA ASP A 56 -7.64 10.76 9.59
C ASP A 56 -6.70 10.71 10.81
N GLU A 57 -6.12 11.85 11.15
CA GLU A 57 -5.17 11.96 12.26
C GLU A 57 -5.79 11.61 13.61
N LYS A 58 -7.09 11.88 13.81
CA LYS A 58 -7.80 11.56 15.05
C LYS A 58 -7.97 10.06 15.21
N LEU A 59 -8.34 9.40 14.12
CA LEU A 59 -8.46 7.95 14.10
C LEU A 59 -7.09 7.29 14.20
N ALA A 60 -6.08 7.82 13.51
CA ALA A 60 -4.70 7.33 13.56
C ALA A 60 -4.12 7.33 14.99
N ALA A 61 -4.50 8.31 15.82
CA ALA A 61 -4.05 8.40 17.22
C ALA A 61 -4.47 7.18 18.07
N ASN A 62 -5.49 6.42 17.66
CA ASN A 62 -5.91 5.19 18.34
C ASN A 62 -5.00 3.99 18.04
N TYR A 63 -4.08 4.14 17.09
CA TYR A 63 -3.15 3.10 16.66
C TYR A 63 -1.71 3.47 16.99
N PRO A 64 -1.26 3.29 18.26
CA PRO A 64 0.11 3.63 18.64
C PRO A 64 1.12 2.76 17.88
N TYR A 65 2.28 3.34 17.58
CA TYR A 65 3.35 2.62 16.91
C TYR A 65 3.69 1.32 17.63
N ARG A 66 3.69 0.23 16.89
CA ARG A 66 4.18 -1.07 17.33
C ARG A 66 5.28 -1.52 16.39
N ARG A 67 6.44 -1.85 16.94
CA ARG A 67 7.54 -2.39 16.14
C ARG A 67 7.12 -3.75 15.58
N ALA A 68 7.14 -3.86 14.26
CA ALA A 68 6.97 -5.14 13.57
C ALA A 68 8.33 -5.75 13.24
N TYR A 69 8.44 -7.06 13.44
CA TYR A 69 9.61 -7.81 13.03
C TYR A 69 9.17 -8.71 11.87
N LEU A 70 9.86 -8.59 10.74
CA LEU A 70 9.67 -9.56 9.67
C LEU A 70 10.22 -10.91 10.13
N PRO A 71 9.49 -12.01 9.94
CA PRO A 71 10.02 -13.33 10.18
C PRO A 71 11.22 -13.56 9.26
N ILE A 72 12.36 -13.90 9.84
CA ILE A 72 13.55 -14.23 9.09
C ILE A 72 13.64 -15.76 9.01
N ASN A 73 13.47 -16.30 7.82
CA ASN A 73 13.70 -17.71 7.59
C ASN A 73 15.20 -17.99 7.65
N ARG A 74 15.56 -19.07 8.34
CA ARG A 74 16.94 -19.53 8.45
C ARG A 74 17.04 -20.98 8.02
N LYS A 75 18.13 -21.32 7.36
CA LYS A 75 18.52 -22.70 7.11
C LYS A 75 18.99 -23.36 8.43
N LEU A 76 19.11 -24.67 8.41
CA LEU A 76 19.56 -25.44 9.59
C LEU A 76 20.95 -25.02 10.08
N ASP A 77 21.81 -24.51 9.22
CA ASP A 77 23.13 -23.96 9.54
C ASP A 77 23.10 -22.52 10.08
N GLY A 78 21.92 -21.93 10.22
CA GLY A 78 21.72 -20.57 10.73
C GLY A 78 21.84 -19.47 9.70
N THR A 79 22.19 -19.75 8.44
CA THR A 79 22.25 -18.75 7.37
C THR A 79 20.85 -18.22 7.02
N MET A 80 20.77 -16.93 6.67
CA MET A 80 19.50 -16.34 6.22
C MET A 80 19.08 -16.97 4.88
N HIS A 81 17.79 -17.22 4.77
CA HIS A 81 17.17 -17.72 3.56
C HIS A 81 16.17 -16.69 3.06
N SER A 82 16.39 -16.16 1.86
CA SER A 82 15.39 -15.39 1.14
C SER A 82 14.40 -16.37 0.48
N TRP A 83 13.12 -16.03 0.56
CA TRP A 83 12.08 -16.76 -0.17
C TRP A 83 12.11 -16.48 -1.66
#